data_8d672bc1284e057ff7a9b1ad99f124da
#
_entry.id   8d672bc1284e057ff7a9b1ad99f124da
#
_cell.length_a   1.000
_cell.length_b   1.000
_cell.length_c   1.000
_cell.angle_alpha   90.00
_cell.angle_beta   90.00
_cell.angle_gamma   90.00
#
_symmetry.space_group_name_H-M   'P 1'
#
loop_
_entity.id
_entity.type
_entity.pdbx_description
1 polymer ?
#
loop_
_entity_poly.entity_id
_entity_poly.type
_entity_poly.pdbx_seq_one_letter_code
_entity_poly.pdbx_strand_id
1 'polypeptide(L)'
;MPLPPRMQALPARVPRRGVLLAAAALAGWGAGRPVLALPARTLVFPRDRGTHPAFRTEWWYITGHASTEADKRAFGFQLTFFRSRVDATQGMASKFAAKQLLFAHAALTDVQGKKLWHDQRIARGGFGIATASESDMDVKLRDWSLKAEGHQYIAELPSSDFGLKLGFEETQDVLLQGKQGLSRKGPKDKQASYYYSQPQLAARGSLRLKGQDFAVSGKAWLDHEWSEEILHPDAAGWDWIGMNLTDGSALTAFRLRTRDGGTLWDGGSFRSPKGGLYTFSRGEVIFKPVRYWKSPLTQTTYPVEWIVRTPADFYTVRAVIDNQELDSRQSTGAIYWEGLSELIDSNGKRVGMGYLEMTGYAQPLRM
;
A
#
# COMPACT_ATOMS: atom_id res chain seq x y z
N MET A 1 -41.56 -72.26 20.41
CA MET A 1 -41.21 -72.26 18.96
C MET A 1 -40.78 -70.86 18.57
N PRO A 2 -39.53 -70.62 18.30
CA PRO A 2 -39.10 -69.37 17.82
C PRO A 2 -39.09 -69.29 16.29
N LEU A 3 -39.45 -68.13 15.77
CA LEU A 3 -39.47 -67.78 14.33
C LEU A 3 -38.07 -67.57 13.77
N PRO A 4 -37.80 -67.86 12.48
CA PRO A 4 -36.51 -67.78 11.84
C PRO A 4 -36.10 -66.28 11.50
N PRO A 5 -34.80 -65.97 11.38
CA PRO A 5 -34.34 -64.65 11.13
C PRO A 5 -34.48 -64.24 9.64
N ARG A 6 -34.85 -62.95 9.45
CA ARG A 6 -34.93 -62.30 8.12
C ARG A 6 -33.51 -62.14 7.53
N MET A 7 -33.33 -62.61 6.30
CA MET A 7 -32.15 -62.31 5.46
C MET A 7 -32.09 -60.83 5.11
N GLN A 8 -30.97 -60.17 5.45
CA GLN A 8 -30.63 -58.86 4.95
C GLN A 8 -30.01 -58.95 3.56
N ALA A 9 -30.57 -58.19 2.61
CA ALA A 9 -30.04 -58.06 1.26
C ALA A 9 -28.75 -57.20 1.28
N LEU A 10 -27.68 -57.69 0.65
CA LEU A 10 -26.41 -56.99 0.43
C LEU A 10 -26.60 -55.87 -0.64
N PRO A 11 -25.99 -54.69 -0.48
CA PRO A 11 -26.05 -53.63 -1.49
C PRO A 11 -25.22 -54.01 -2.73
N ALA A 12 -25.75 -53.71 -3.90
CA ALA A 12 -25.12 -53.94 -5.19
C ALA A 12 -23.76 -53.17 -5.32
N ARG A 13 -22.75 -53.87 -5.78
CA ARG A 13 -21.44 -53.30 -6.10
C ARG A 13 -21.54 -52.44 -7.35
N VAL A 14 -21.25 -51.15 -7.22
CA VAL A 14 -21.03 -50.21 -8.31
C VAL A 14 -19.70 -50.51 -9.01
N PRO A 15 -19.65 -50.66 -10.33
CA PRO A 15 -18.42 -51.01 -11.05
C PRO A 15 -17.39 -49.84 -11.01
N ARG A 16 -16.18 -50.18 -10.61
CA ARG A 16 -15.04 -49.25 -10.46
C ARG A 16 -14.55 -48.51 -11.74
N ARG A 17 -15.19 -48.71 -12.89
CA ARG A 17 -14.79 -48.10 -14.16
C ARG A 17 -15.43 -46.73 -14.44
N GLY A 18 -16.44 -46.30 -13.69
CA GLY A 18 -17.09 -45.01 -13.86
C GLY A 18 -16.45 -43.83 -13.11
N VAL A 19 -15.54 -44.10 -12.14
CA VAL A 19 -14.95 -43.07 -11.28
C VAL A 19 -13.67 -42.44 -11.88
N LEU A 20 -13.01 -43.15 -12.80
CA LEU A 20 -11.76 -42.67 -13.42
C LEU A 20 -11.96 -41.68 -14.58
N LEU A 21 -13.14 -41.57 -15.16
CA LEU A 21 -13.45 -40.62 -16.23
C LEU A 21 -13.95 -39.25 -15.73
N ALA A 22 -14.45 -39.19 -14.49
CA ALA A 22 -14.86 -37.90 -13.89
C ALA A 22 -13.70 -37.10 -13.29
N ALA A 23 -12.56 -37.75 -12.97
CA ALA A 23 -11.38 -37.08 -12.44
C ALA A 23 -10.50 -36.41 -13.52
N ALA A 24 -10.60 -36.83 -14.79
CA ALA A 24 -9.85 -36.27 -15.92
C ALA A 24 -10.47 -34.98 -16.50
N ALA A 25 -11.73 -34.69 -16.22
CA ALA A 25 -12.40 -33.47 -16.70
C ALA A 25 -12.24 -32.26 -15.79
N LEU A 26 -11.72 -32.42 -14.58
CA LEU A 26 -11.47 -31.32 -13.62
C LEU A 26 -10.01 -30.79 -13.63
N ALA A 27 -9.10 -31.46 -14.35
CA ALA A 27 -7.71 -31.04 -14.46
C ALA A 27 -7.43 -30.03 -15.59
N GLY A 28 -8.42 -29.62 -16.36
CA GLY A 28 -8.25 -28.80 -17.55
C GLY A 28 -8.58 -27.30 -17.42
N TRP A 29 -9.00 -26.80 -16.27
CA TRP A 29 -9.47 -25.41 -16.16
C TRP A 29 -8.73 -24.56 -15.15
N GLY A 30 -7.45 -24.82 -14.97
CA GLY A 30 -6.56 -24.04 -14.10
C GLY A 30 -5.40 -23.37 -14.83
N ALA A 31 -5.42 -23.26 -16.16
CA ALA A 31 -4.44 -22.45 -16.86
C ALA A 31 -4.80 -20.97 -16.65
N GLY A 32 -4.27 -20.37 -15.58
CA GLY A 32 -4.28 -18.92 -15.42
C GLY A 32 -3.76 -18.28 -16.72
N ARG A 33 -4.45 -17.24 -17.20
CA ARG A 33 -3.99 -16.50 -18.39
C ARG A 33 -2.54 -16.06 -18.14
N PRO A 34 -1.62 -16.24 -19.10
CA PRO A 34 -0.27 -15.75 -18.92
C PRO A 34 -0.32 -14.25 -18.66
N VAL A 35 0.27 -13.82 -17.56
CA VAL A 35 0.41 -12.39 -17.26
C VAL A 35 1.45 -11.86 -18.23
N LEU A 36 1.01 -11.03 -19.18
CA LEU A 36 1.86 -10.38 -20.16
C LEU A 36 2.58 -9.19 -19.51
N ALA A 37 3.71 -8.80 -20.10
CA ALA A 37 4.39 -7.55 -19.73
C ALA A 37 3.41 -6.37 -19.84
N LEU A 38 3.47 -5.44 -18.87
CA LEU A 38 2.71 -4.20 -18.97
C LEU A 38 3.24 -3.35 -20.13
N PRO A 39 2.38 -2.95 -21.09
CA PRO A 39 2.81 -2.10 -22.18
C PRO A 39 3.17 -0.70 -21.68
N ALA A 40 4.12 -0.05 -22.33
CA ALA A 40 4.32 1.39 -22.12
C ALA A 40 3.05 2.15 -22.53
N ARG A 41 2.60 3.09 -21.70
CA ARG A 41 1.46 3.97 -21.98
C ARG A 41 1.72 5.35 -21.41
N THR A 42 1.10 6.35 -21.99
CA THR A 42 1.03 7.69 -21.39
C THR A 42 -0.10 7.72 -20.37
N LEU A 43 0.19 8.16 -19.16
CA LEU A 43 -0.84 8.41 -18.15
C LEU A 43 -1.59 9.70 -18.51
N VAL A 44 -2.91 9.67 -18.38
CA VAL A 44 -3.81 10.76 -18.76
C VAL A 44 -4.63 11.18 -17.54
N PHE A 45 -4.42 12.41 -17.09
CA PHE A 45 -5.16 12.96 -15.96
C PHE A 45 -6.34 13.81 -16.44
N PRO A 46 -7.50 13.75 -15.76
CA PRO A 46 -7.75 13.14 -14.46
C PRO A 46 -8.05 11.62 -14.47
N ARG A 47 -8.26 11.00 -15.66
CA ARG A 47 -8.66 9.59 -15.78
C ARG A 47 -7.77 8.65 -14.94
N ASP A 48 -6.46 8.78 -15.01
CA ASP A 48 -5.53 7.90 -14.32
C ASP A 48 -5.31 8.28 -12.83
N ARG A 49 -6.11 9.21 -12.28
CA ARG A 49 -6.35 9.33 -10.83
C ARG A 49 -7.45 8.39 -10.35
N GLY A 50 -8.36 7.98 -11.24
CA GLY A 50 -9.44 7.04 -10.97
C GLY A 50 -8.99 5.58 -10.96
N THR A 51 -9.92 4.67 -10.67
CA THR A 51 -9.62 3.23 -10.56
C THR A 51 -9.40 2.55 -11.91
N HIS A 52 -8.62 1.47 -11.87
CA HIS A 52 -8.28 0.60 -13.00
C HIS A 52 -8.76 -0.85 -12.73
N PRO A 53 -10.08 -1.12 -12.75
CA PRO A 53 -10.67 -2.36 -12.24
C PRO A 53 -10.24 -3.61 -13.01
N ALA A 54 -9.70 -3.45 -14.22
CA ALA A 54 -9.14 -4.54 -15.02
C ALA A 54 -7.84 -5.10 -14.42
N PHE A 55 -7.12 -4.33 -13.63
CA PHE A 55 -5.89 -4.78 -12.97
C PHE A 55 -6.19 -5.52 -11.67
N ARG A 56 -5.26 -6.39 -11.26
CA ARG A 56 -5.43 -7.22 -10.07
C ARG A 56 -5.38 -6.42 -8.79
N THR A 57 -4.40 -5.53 -8.66
CA THR A 57 -4.17 -4.72 -7.44
C THR A 57 -4.02 -3.25 -7.79
N GLU A 58 -4.46 -2.40 -6.88
CA GLU A 58 -4.38 -0.95 -6.98
C GLU A 58 -4.45 -0.31 -5.60
N TRP A 59 -3.75 0.80 -5.39
CA TRP A 59 -3.87 1.57 -4.16
C TRP A 59 -3.68 3.06 -4.37
N TRP A 60 -4.36 3.83 -3.56
CA TRP A 60 -4.18 5.26 -3.33
C TRP A 60 -3.68 5.43 -1.91
N TYR A 61 -2.51 5.98 -1.76
CA TYR A 61 -1.78 6.08 -0.51
C TYR A 61 -1.40 7.52 -0.27
N ILE A 62 -1.79 8.09 0.88
CA ILE A 62 -1.36 9.42 1.29
C ILE A 62 -0.74 9.33 2.67
N THR A 63 0.45 9.86 2.80
CA THR A 63 1.16 10.02 4.07
C THR A 63 1.64 11.44 4.24
N GLY A 64 1.84 11.84 5.49
CA GLY A 64 2.33 13.16 5.74
C GLY A 64 2.54 13.47 7.21
N HIS A 65 2.96 14.69 7.44
CA HIS A 65 3.09 15.25 8.77
C HIS A 65 2.40 16.60 8.84
N ALA A 66 1.87 16.91 10.01
CA ALA A 66 1.25 18.19 10.28
C ALA A 66 1.46 18.61 11.71
N SER A 67 1.32 19.89 11.99
CA SER A 67 1.38 20.43 13.34
C SER A 67 0.30 21.48 13.56
N THR A 68 -0.09 21.65 14.82
CA THR A 68 -0.90 22.78 15.25
C THR A 68 -0.10 24.09 15.15
N GLU A 69 -0.80 25.20 14.94
CA GLU A 69 -0.13 26.51 14.90
C GLU A 69 0.24 27.00 16.29
N ALA A 70 -0.61 26.78 17.27
CA ALA A 70 -0.49 27.36 18.61
C ALA A 70 0.68 26.78 19.43
N ASP A 71 0.71 25.47 19.58
CA ASP A 71 1.66 24.76 20.45
C ASP A 71 2.65 23.87 19.69
N LYS A 72 2.61 23.91 18.36
CA LYS A 72 3.47 23.11 17.47
C LYS A 72 3.43 21.61 17.76
N ARG A 73 2.29 21.11 18.27
CA ARG A 73 2.06 19.69 18.48
C ARG A 73 2.14 18.97 17.15
N ALA A 74 3.03 17.99 17.06
CA ALA A 74 3.35 17.31 15.82
C ALA A 74 2.60 15.98 15.71
N PHE A 75 2.11 15.71 14.49
CA PHE A 75 1.43 14.48 14.12
C PHE A 75 1.99 13.94 12.81
N GLY A 76 2.03 12.59 12.70
CA GLY A 76 2.09 11.90 11.43
C GLY A 76 0.72 11.37 11.07
N PHE A 77 0.43 11.23 9.79
CA PHE A 77 -0.81 10.58 9.33
C PHE A 77 -0.57 9.73 8.10
N GLN A 78 -1.35 8.68 7.98
CA GLN A 78 -1.36 7.78 6.85
C GLN A 78 -2.80 7.38 6.54
N LEU A 79 -3.15 7.34 5.28
CA LEU A 79 -4.38 6.77 4.78
C LEU A 79 -4.10 6.02 3.47
N THR A 80 -4.68 4.83 3.34
CA THR A 80 -4.54 4.03 2.13
C THR A 80 -5.87 3.39 1.78
N PHE A 81 -6.27 3.54 0.53
CA PHE A 81 -7.35 2.76 -0.05
C PHE A 81 -6.73 1.77 -1.03
N PHE A 82 -7.10 0.51 -0.90
CA PHE A 82 -6.68 -0.58 -1.76
C PHE A 82 -7.88 -1.14 -2.51
N ARG A 83 -7.67 -1.56 -3.74
CA ARG A 83 -8.62 -2.33 -4.50
C ARG A 83 -7.95 -3.61 -4.98
N SER A 84 -8.68 -4.73 -4.88
CA SER A 84 -8.24 -6.01 -5.41
C SER A 84 -9.35 -6.63 -6.27
N ARG A 85 -9.01 -7.07 -7.49
CA ARG A 85 -9.87 -7.87 -8.35
C ARG A 85 -9.88 -9.31 -7.84
N VAL A 86 -11.07 -9.87 -7.67
CA VAL A 86 -11.24 -11.26 -7.24
C VAL A 86 -11.47 -12.14 -8.47
N ASP A 87 -10.43 -12.76 -8.98
CA ASP A 87 -10.46 -13.51 -10.24
C ASP A 87 -11.46 -14.67 -10.23
N ALA A 88 -11.59 -15.37 -9.10
CA ALA A 88 -12.51 -16.50 -8.93
C ALA A 88 -13.99 -16.14 -9.13
N THR A 89 -14.37 -14.89 -8.99
CA THR A 89 -15.76 -14.43 -9.07
C THR A 89 -16.09 -13.64 -10.33
N GLN A 90 -15.10 -13.33 -11.19
CA GLN A 90 -15.31 -12.48 -12.38
C GLN A 90 -16.38 -13.06 -13.32
N GLY A 91 -16.41 -14.35 -13.54
CA GLY A 91 -17.39 -15.05 -14.39
C GLY A 91 -18.78 -15.26 -13.77
N MET A 92 -18.98 -14.92 -12.50
CA MET A 92 -20.27 -15.11 -11.83
C MET A 92 -21.29 -14.06 -12.27
N ALA A 93 -22.50 -14.51 -12.66
CA ALA A 93 -23.62 -13.63 -13.03
C ALA A 93 -24.31 -12.99 -11.82
N SER A 94 -24.12 -13.53 -10.61
CA SER A 94 -24.75 -13.03 -9.39
C SER A 94 -24.32 -11.59 -9.06
N LYS A 95 -25.30 -10.73 -8.80
CA LYS A 95 -25.06 -9.37 -8.24
C LYS A 95 -24.36 -9.42 -6.86
N PHE A 96 -24.40 -10.55 -6.17
CA PHE A 96 -23.75 -10.77 -4.89
C PHE A 96 -22.30 -11.26 -5.03
N ALA A 97 -21.81 -11.55 -6.24
CA ALA A 97 -20.41 -11.91 -6.44
C ALA A 97 -19.48 -10.73 -6.07
N ALA A 98 -18.50 -11.00 -5.22
CA ALA A 98 -17.49 -10.00 -4.83
C ALA A 98 -16.43 -9.89 -5.94
N LYS A 99 -16.73 -9.17 -7.03
CA LYS A 99 -15.81 -9.02 -8.16
C LYS A 99 -14.62 -8.10 -7.84
N GLN A 100 -14.83 -7.14 -6.96
CA GLN A 100 -13.83 -6.22 -6.44
C GLN A 100 -13.94 -6.18 -4.92
N LEU A 101 -12.79 -6.18 -4.24
CA LEU A 101 -12.68 -5.89 -2.80
C LEU A 101 -11.99 -4.55 -2.62
N LEU A 102 -12.51 -3.74 -1.73
CA LEU A 102 -11.88 -2.52 -1.27
C LEU A 102 -11.45 -2.70 0.19
N PHE A 103 -10.24 -2.27 0.49
CA PHE A 103 -9.67 -2.21 1.83
C PHE A 103 -9.28 -0.77 2.09
N ALA A 104 -9.28 -0.35 3.33
CA ALA A 104 -8.70 0.93 3.68
C ALA A 104 -8.05 0.87 5.07
N HIS A 105 -6.92 1.54 5.20
CA HIS A 105 -6.21 1.75 6.45
C HIS A 105 -6.11 3.24 6.72
N ALA A 106 -6.23 3.62 7.98
CA ALA A 106 -5.94 4.96 8.46
C ALA A 106 -5.10 4.88 9.71
N ALA A 107 -4.11 5.76 9.83
CA ALA A 107 -3.31 5.85 11.04
C ALA A 107 -2.97 7.31 11.38
N LEU A 108 -2.87 7.57 12.67
CA LEU A 108 -2.44 8.84 13.26
C LEU A 108 -1.30 8.58 14.24
N THR A 109 -0.14 9.12 13.97
CA THR A 109 1.01 9.14 14.88
C THR A 109 0.95 10.38 15.76
N ASP A 110 0.65 10.22 17.05
CA ASP A 110 0.81 11.27 18.05
C ASP A 110 2.26 11.28 18.53
N VAL A 111 3.05 12.23 18.03
CA VAL A 111 4.49 12.28 18.30
C VAL A 111 4.77 12.54 19.78
N GLN A 112 4.07 13.50 20.42
CA GLN A 112 4.22 13.81 21.82
C GLN A 112 3.72 12.68 22.73
N GLY A 113 2.61 12.04 22.35
CA GLY A 113 2.07 10.89 23.06
C GLY A 113 2.82 9.59 22.80
N LYS A 114 3.81 9.60 21.88
CA LYS A 114 4.60 8.43 21.47
C LYS A 114 3.75 7.22 21.10
N LYS A 115 2.64 7.47 20.42
CA LYS A 115 1.66 6.43 20.10
C LYS A 115 1.14 6.54 18.66
N LEU A 116 1.06 5.38 18.02
CA LEU A 116 0.31 5.18 16.77
C LEU A 116 -1.12 4.74 17.10
N TRP A 117 -2.08 5.40 16.47
CA TRP A 117 -3.50 5.02 16.44
C TRP A 117 -3.81 4.57 15.03
N HIS A 118 -4.46 3.43 14.85
CA HIS A 118 -4.83 2.96 13.51
C HIS A 118 -6.17 2.25 13.50
N ASP A 119 -6.81 2.23 12.36
CA ASP A 119 -8.07 1.55 12.10
C ASP A 119 -8.09 1.04 10.66
N GLN A 120 -8.98 0.10 10.37
CA GLN A 120 -9.04 -0.57 9.07
C GLN A 120 -10.49 -0.87 8.68
N ARG A 121 -10.74 -0.91 7.38
CA ARG A 121 -12.03 -1.23 6.77
C ARG A 121 -11.83 -2.24 5.65
N ILE A 122 -12.85 -3.07 5.43
CA ILE A 122 -12.96 -3.95 4.27
C ILE A 122 -14.40 -4.06 3.85
N ALA A 123 -14.66 -4.03 2.54
CA ALA A 123 -15.93 -4.40 1.95
C ALA A 123 -15.74 -4.87 0.50
N ARG A 124 -16.71 -5.64 0.00
CA ARG A 124 -16.84 -5.87 -1.44
C ARG A 124 -17.35 -4.61 -2.13
N GLY A 125 -16.94 -4.39 -3.37
CA GLY A 125 -17.44 -3.31 -4.21
C GLY A 125 -18.94 -3.42 -4.48
N GLY A 126 -19.61 -2.28 -4.58
CA GLY A 126 -21.04 -2.17 -4.89
C GLY A 126 -21.94 -1.93 -3.68
N PHE A 127 -23.24 -1.88 -3.94
CA PHE A 127 -24.33 -1.67 -2.95
C PHE A 127 -24.22 -0.34 -2.17
N GLY A 128 -23.51 0.66 -2.71
CA GLY A 128 -23.25 1.92 -2.03
C GLY A 128 -22.33 1.83 -0.81
N ILE A 129 -21.75 0.63 -0.54
CA ILE A 129 -20.86 0.41 0.63
C ILE A 129 -19.41 0.73 0.28
N ALA A 130 -18.97 0.29 -0.90
CA ALA A 130 -17.62 0.52 -1.39
C ALA A 130 -17.67 0.83 -2.89
N THR A 131 -17.09 1.95 -3.28
CA THR A 131 -17.05 2.45 -4.66
C THR A 131 -15.69 3.04 -4.99
N ALA A 132 -15.29 2.94 -6.26
CA ALA A 132 -14.15 3.66 -6.80
C ALA A 132 -14.51 4.09 -8.23
N SER A 133 -14.37 5.39 -8.52
CA SER A 133 -14.68 5.97 -9.83
C SER A 133 -13.56 5.71 -10.82
N GLU A 134 -13.90 5.44 -12.07
CA GLU A 134 -12.94 5.30 -13.17
C GLU A 134 -12.55 6.63 -13.83
N SER A 135 -13.32 7.70 -13.64
CA SER A 135 -13.09 8.99 -14.34
C SER A 135 -12.10 9.90 -13.63
N ASP A 136 -12.05 9.84 -12.31
CA ASP A 136 -11.16 10.60 -11.43
C ASP A 136 -11.10 9.91 -10.06
N MET A 137 -10.21 10.37 -9.17
CA MET A 137 -10.13 9.86 -7.80
C MET A 137 -11.41 10.21 -7.04
N ASP A 138 -12.20 9.20 -6.77
CA ASP A 138 -13.36 9.22 -5.88
C ASP A 138 -13.54 7.81 -5.36
N VAL A 139 -12.95 7.56 -4.18
CA VAL A 139 -12.96 6.26 -3.53
C VAL A 139 -13.68 6.39 -2.21
N LYS A 140 -14.67 5.51 -2.00
CA LYS A 140 -15.47 5.47 -0.79
C LYS A 140 -15.52 4.06 -0.25
N LEU A 141 -15.36 3.92 1.08
CA LEU A 141 -15.51 2.68 1.80
C LEU A 141 -16.25 2.95 3.11
N ARG A 142 -17.56 2.64 3.15
CA ARG A 142 -18.49 3.02 4.23
C ARG A 142 -18.51 4.54 4.44
N ASP A 143 -18.04 5.00 5.58
CA ASP A 143 -17.94 6.39 6.02
C ASP A 143 -16.57 7.04 5.74
N TRP A 144 -15.63 6.27 5.15
CA TRP A 144 -14.32 6.75 4.74
C TRP A 144 -14.33 7.14 3.27
N SER A 145 -13.69 8.24 2.93
CA SER A 145 -13.61 8.72 1.55
C SER A 145 -12.29 9.42 1.25
N LEU A 146 -11.88 9.32 -0.01
CA LEU A 146 -10.81 10.10 -0.62
C LEU A 146 -11.25 10.49 -2.02
N LYS A 147 -11.29 11.79 -2.32
CA LYS A 147 -11.68 12.30 -3.63
C LYS A 147 -10.81 13.45 -4.11
N ALA A 148 -10.70 13.62 -5.42
CA ALA A 148 -10.11 14.79 -6.04
C ALA A 148 -11.20 15.85 -6.35
N GLU A 149 -10.88 17.11 -6.08
CA GLU A 149 -11.67 18.28 -6.47
C GLU A 149 -10.74 19.34 -7.06
N GLY A 150 -10.67 19.40 -8.39
CA GLY A 150 -9.72 20.27 -9.09
C GLY A 150 -8.28 19.90 -8.81
N HIS A 151 -7.53 20.81 -8.16
CA HIS A 151 -6.14 20.62 -7.74
C HIS A 151 -5.99 20.24 -6.26
N GLN A 152 -7.03 19.70 -5.66
CA GLN A 152 -7.05 19.30 -4.26
C GLN A 152 -7.56 17.88 -4.11
N TYR A 153 -6.99 17.14 -3.18
CA TYR A 153 -7.52 15.87 -2.67
C TYR A 153 -8.15 16.11 -1.31
N ILE A 154 -9.31 15.52 -1.06
CA ILE A 154 -10.04 15.65 0.21
C ILE A 154 -10.23 14.26 0.79
N ALA A 155 -9.83 14.09 2.05
CA ALA A 155 -9.97 12.85 2.78
C ALA A 155 -10.79 13.05 4.07
N GLU A 156 -11.77 12.17 4.29
CA GLU A 156 -12.54 12.10 5.53
C GLU A 156 -12.56 10.65 6.00
N LEU A 157 -11.90 10.40 7.16
CA LEU A 157 -11.76 9.06 7.74
C LEU A 157 -12.05 9.13 9.26
N PRO A 158 -13.33 9.15 9.64
CA PRO A 158 -13.70 9.07 11.06
C PRO A 158 -13.41 7.67 11.63
N SER A 159 -12.87 7.62 12.85
CA SER A 159 -12.71 6.41 13.63
C SER A 159 -13.10 6.66 15.08
N SER A 160 -13.17 5.62 15.91
CA SER A 160 -13.60 5.76 17.32
C SER A 160 -12.65 6.61 18.13
N ASP A 161 -11.36 6.37 18.04
CA ASP A 161 -10.33 7.00 18.87
C ASP A 161 -9.66 8.20 18.21
N PHE A 162 -9.69 8.26 16.88
CA PHE A 162 -9.10 9.34 16.09
C PHE A 162 -9.92 9.61 14.84
N GLY A 163 -9.59 10.67 14.11
CA GLY A 163 -10.19 10.97 12.82
C GLY A 163 -9.31 11.89 11.99
N LEU A 164 -9.38 11.73 10.69
CA LEU A 164 -8.68 12.56 9.70
C LEU A 164 -9.73 13.29 8.86
N LYS A 165 -9.66 14.62 8.82
CA LYS A 165 -10.41 15.46 7.88
C LYS A 165 -9.44 16.45 7.28
N LEU A 166 -8.84 16.07 6.15
CA LEU A 166 -7.70 16.76 5.57
C LEU A 166 -7.95 17.08 4.09
N GLY A 167 -7.52 18.27 3.68
CA GLY A 167 -7.34 18.66 2.30
C GLY A 167 -5.87 18.69 1.94
N PHE A 168 -5.53 18.28 0.71
CA PHE A 168 -4.18 18.20 0.18
C PHE A 168 -4.12 18.96 -1.13
N GLU A 169 -3.53 20.13 -1.14
CA GLU A 169 -3.39 20.99 -2.32
C GLU A 169 -2.13 20.62 -3.11
N GLU A 170 -2.26 20.48 -4.41
CA GLU A 170 -1.14 20.25 -5.33
C GLU A 170 -0.26 21.51 -5.39
N THR A 171 1.02 21.39 -5.06
CA THR A 171 1.99 22.49 -5.10
C THR A 171 3.05 22.29 -6.19
N GLN A 172 3.08 21.12 -6.78
CA GLN A 172 4.02 20.72 -7.84
C GLN A 172 3.32 19.75 -8.79
N ASP A 173 3.90 19.56 -9.98
CA ASP A 173 3.41 18.60 -10.96
C ASP A 173 3.53 17.15 -10.47
N VAL A 174 2.72 16.28 -11.05
CA VAL A 174 2.79 14.83 -10.86
C VAL A 174 4.20 14.32 -11.16
N LEU A 175 4.69 13.41 -10.33
CA LEU A 175 5.97 12.71 -10.49
C LEU A 175 5.71 11.31 -11.06
N LEU A 176 5.96 11.11 -12.35
CA LEU A 176 5.83 9.79 -12.98
C LEU A 176 7.03 8.91 -12.58
N GLN A 177 6.75 7.81 -11.90
CA GLN A 177 7.80 6.89 -11.41
C GLN A 177 8.30 5.96 -12.53
N GLY A 178 9.58 5.57 -12.43
CA GLY A 178 10.19 4.72 -13.44
C GLY A 178 10.27 5.37 -14.82
N LYS A 179 9.99 4.60 -15.88
CA LYS A 179 10.00 5.12 -17.25
C LYS A 179 8.61 5.66 -17.60
N GLN A 180 8.40 6.98 -17.44
CA GLN A 180 7.13 7.65 -17.77
C GLN A 180 5.90 7.01 -17.07
N GLY A 181 6.06 6.63 -15.79
CA GLY A 181 5.00 6.00 -15.03
C GLY A 181 5.00 4.47 -15.08
N LEU A 182 5.85 3.82 -15.90
CA LEU A 182 6.04 2.38 -15.88
C LEU A 182 7.21 2.02 -14.95
N SER A 183 6.91 1.56 -13.74
CA SER A 183 7.87 1.23 -12.69
C SER A 183 8.13 -0.27 -12.63
N ARG A 184 9.37 -0.70 -12.82
CA ARG A 184 9.78 -2.11 -12.69
C ARG A 184 9.84 -2.50 -11.21
N LYS A 185 9.35 -3.71 -10.92
CA LYS A 185 9.30 -4.29 -9.56
C LYS A 185 10.01 -5.66 -9.50
N GLY A 186 10.73 -6.03 -10.55
CA GLY A 186 11.45 -7.29 -10.59
C GLY A 186 12.12 -7.56 -11.93
N PRO A 187 12.86 -8.70 -12.04
CA PRO A 187 13.64 -9.03 -13.22
C PRO A 187 12.79 -9.37 -14.45
N LYS A 188 11.54 -9.81 -14.27
CA LYS A 188 10.64 -10.15 -15.39
C LYS A 188 9.82 -8.93 -15.80
N ASP A 189 9.57 -8.76 -17.11
CA ASP A 189 8.84 -7.60 -17.64
C ASP A 189 7.41 -7.46 -17.11
N LYS A 190 6.76 -8.57 -16.78
CA LYS A 190 5.43 -8.57 -16.17
C LYS A 190 5.41 -8.05 -14.72
N GLN A 191 6.58 -7.99 -14.06
CA GLN A 191 6.75 -7.46 -12.69
C GLN A 191 6.97 -5.95 -12.77
N ALA A 192 5.91 -5.25 -13.03
CA ALA A 192 5.88 -3.80 -13.17
C ALA A 192 4.51 -3.27 -12.75
N SER A 193 4.45 -2.01 -12.49
CA SER A 193 3.23 -1.26 -12.20
C SER A 193 3.18 0.02 -13.01
N TYR A 194 1.99 0.55 -13.19
CA TYR A 194 1.83 1.97 -13.47
C TYR A 194 1.81 2.69 -12.13
N TYR A 195 2.64 3.72 -12.01
CA TYR A 195 2.91 4.36 -10.74
C TYR A 195 3.23 5.84 -10.92
N TYR A 196 2.52 6.67 -10.21
CA TYR A 196 2.86 8.07 -10.06
C TYR A 196 2.76 8.51 -8.61
N SER A 197 3.51 9.56 -8.27
CA SER A 197 3.48 10.23 -6.98
C SER A 197 3.06 11.68 -7.13
N GLN A 198 2.48 12.24 -6.09
CA GLN A 198 2.26 13.68 -5.94
C GLN A 198 2.93 14.13 -4.65
N PRO A 199 4.21 14.51 -4.72
CA PRO A 199 4.95 14.96 -3.54
C PRO A 199 4.64 16.42 -3.21
N GLN A 200 5.13 16.87 -2.03
CA GLN A 200 5.04 18.26 -1.57
C GLN A 200 3.61 18.81 -1.46
N LEU A 201 2.59 17.95 -1.37
CA LEU A 201 1.22 18.39 -1.14
C LEU A 201 1.13 19.27 0.11
N ALA A 202 0.46 20.43 0.02
CA ALA A 202 0.15 21.24 1.20
C ALA A 202 -1.05 20.65 1.92
N ALA A 203 -0.83 20.11 3.12
CA ALA A 203 -1.87 19.49 3.94
C ALA A 203 -2.47 20.49 4.92
N ARG A 204 -3.80 20.56 5.00
CA ARG A 204 -4.54 21.40 5.97
C ARG A 204 -5.82 20.71 6.37
N GLY A 205 -6.27 20.99 7.60
CA GLY A 205 -7.57 20.48 8.07
C GLY A 205 -7.61 20.24 9.55
N SER A 206 -8.30 19.20 9.96
CA SER A 206 -8.49 18.83 11.35
C SER A 206 -8.14 17.36 11.57
N LEU A 207 -7.40 17.11 12.65
CA LEU A 207 -7.14 15.79 13.21
C LEU A 207 -7.91 15.69 14.52
N ARG A 208 -8.69 14.62 14.70
CA ARG A 208 -9.34 14.32 15.98
C ARG A 208 -8.54 13.24 16.69
N LEU A 209 -8.34 13.41 18.01
CA LEU A 209 -7.72 12.41 18.87
C LEU A 209 -8.42 12.39 20.23
N LYS A 210 -8.99 11.24 20.61
CA LYS A 210 -9.72 11.05 21.87
C LYS A 210 -10.80 12.13 22.11
N GLY A 211 -11.53 12.48 21.07
CA GLY A 211 -12.60 13.47 21.15
C GLY A 211 -12.15 14.94 21.09
N GLN A 212 -10.85 15.21 21.06
CA GLN A 212 -10.31 16.55 20.87
C GLN A 212 -9.91 16.78 19.40
N ASP A 213 -10.34 17.91 18.84
CA ASP A 213 -9.99 18.34 17.50
C ASP A 213 -8.77 19.27 17.50
N PHE A 214 -7.88 19.07 16.55
CA PHE A 214 -6.66 19.82 16.32
C PHE A 214 -6.65 20.38 14.89
N ALA A 215 -6.76 21.68 14.76
CA ALA A 215 -6.52 22.35 13.47
C ALA A 215 -5.04 22.26 13.15
N VAL A 216 -4.71 21.74 11.98
CA VAL A 216 -3.33 21.43 11.59
C VAL A 216 -3.00 21.87 10.18
N SER A 217 -1.71 22.14 9.96
CA SER A 217 -1.12 22.34 8.64
C SER A 217 0.21 21.60 8.52
N GLY A 218 0.58 21.21 7.30
CA GLY A 218 1.79 20.44 7.07
C GLY A 218 2.02 20.08 5.63
N LYS A 219 2.70 18.96 5.40
CA LYS A 219 3.01 18.42 4.07
C LYS A 219 2.61 16.97 3.95
N ALA A 220 2.24 16.57 2.74
CA ALA A 220 1.89 15.21 2.41
C ALA A 220 2.56 14.74 1.12
N TRP A 221 2.52 13.43 0.93
CA TRP A 221 2.93 12.67 -0.23
C TRP A 221 1.77 11.78 -0.64
N LEU A 222 1.44 11.71 -1.93
CA LEU A 222 0.49 10.77 -2.48
C LEU A 222 1.19 9.82 -3.44
N ASP A 223 0.87 8.54 -3.35
CA ASP A 223 1.15 7.51 -4.36
C ASP A 223 -0.14 6.91 -4.89
N HIS A 224 -0.18 6.71 -6.20
CA HIS A 224 -1.19 5.88 -6.85
C HIS A 224 -0.49 4.87 -7.75
N GLU A 225 -0.77 3.60 -7.51
CA GLU A 225 -0.10 2.51 -8.20
C GLU A 225 -1.07 1.38 -8.49
N TRP A 226 -0.97 0.79 -9.69
CA TRP A 226 -1.77 -0.38 -10.08
C TRP A 226 -0.96 -1.36 -10.91
N SER A 227 -1.25 -2.64 -10.74
CA SER A 227 -0.49 -3.74 -11.35
C SER A 227 -1.31 -5.01 -11.48
N GLU A 228 -0.87 -5.86 -12.42
CA GLU A 228 -1.32 -7.25 -12.51
C GLU A 228 -0.45 -8.19 -11.66
N GLU A 229 0.88 -7.95 -11.59
CA GLU A 229 1.82 -8.72 -10.78
C GLU A 229 2.93 -7.80 -10.26
N ILE A 230 2.81 -7.36 -9.01
CA ILE A 230 3.78 -6.44 -8.42
C ILE A 230 4.87 -7.17 -7.63
N LEU A 231 4.56 -8.30 -7.01
CA LEU A 231 5.48 -8.99 -6.12
C LEU A 231 6.05 -10.23 -6.79
N HIS A 232 7.39 -10.32 -6.83
CA HIS A 232 8.08 -11.54 -7.27
C HIS A 232 7.83 -12.67 -6.28
N PRO A 233 7.68 -13.94 -6.71
CA PRO A 233 7.47 -15.08 -5.80
C PRO A 233 8.54 -15.26 -4.71
N ASP A 234 9.79 -14.85 -4.99
CA ASP A 234 10.90 -14.92 -4.04
C ASP A 234 10.97 -13.69 -3.12
N ALA A 235 10.15 -12.67 -3.35
CA ALA A 235 10.11 -11.51 -2.49
C ALA A 235 9.36 -11.82 -1.20
N ALA A 236 9.94 -11.43 -0.08
CA ALA A 236 9.27 -11.47 1.23
C ALA A 236 8.40 -10.24 1.47
N GLY A 237 8.78 -9.10 0.90
CA GLY A 237 8.15 -7.79 1.05
C GLY A 237 9.05 -6.70 0.52
N TRP A 238 8.79 -5.46 0.93
CA TRP A 238 9.58 -4.31 0.52
C TRP A 238 9.93 -3.39 1.68
N ASP A 239 10.95 -2.56 1.46
CA ASP A 239 11.24 -1.35 2.20
C ASP A 239 11.08 -0.18 1.22
N TRP A 240 10.33 0.83 1.60
CA TRP A 240 10.02 2.00 0.76
C TRP A 240 10.14 3.28 1.60
N ILE A 241 10.58 4.35 0.95
CA ILE A 241 10.54 5.71 1.50
C ILE A 241 9.95 6.69 0.49
N GLY A 242 9.14 7.64 0.99
CA GLY A 242 8.69 8.83 0.28
C GLY A 242 8.94 10.05 1.15
N MET A 243 9.83 10.93 0.71
CA MET A 243 10.35 12.04 1.49
C MET A 243 10.14 13.38 0.79
N ASN A 244 9.55 14.32 1.51
CA ASN A 244 9.46 15.72 1.13
C ASN A 244 10.62 16.50 1.74
N LEU A 245 11.53 17.02 0.92
CA LEU A 245 12.65 17.81 1.39
C LEU A 245 12.22 19.26 1.63
N THR A 246 12.93 19.93 2.54
CA THR A 246 12.62 21.30 2.96
C THR A 246 12.88 22.34 1.87
N ASP A 247 13.74 22.03 0.91
CA ASP A 247 14.05 22.87 -0.25
C ASP A 247 13.04 22.71 -1.41
N GLY A 248 12.03 21.84 -1.26
CA GLY A 248 11.05 21.51 -2.28
C GLY A 248 11.41 20.30 -3.14
N SER A 249 12.58 19.69 -2.93
CA SER A 249 12.93 18.42 -3.56
C SER A 249 12.03 17.28 -3.07
N ALA A 250 11.99 16.20 -3.84
CA ALA A 250 11.28 14.97 -3.50
C ALA A 250 12.17 13.75 -3.74
N LEU A 251 12.21 12.84 -2.79
CA LEU A 251 12.96 11.59 -2.86
C LEU A 251 12.02 10.41 -2.61
N THR A 252 12.00 9.45 -3.54
CA THR A 252 11.46 8.12 -3.24
C THR A 252 12.53 7.08 -3.54
N ALA A 253 12.60 6.04 -2.70
CA ALA A 253 13.46 4.91 -2.91
C ALA A 253 12.79 3.65 -2.35
N PHE A 254 12.99 2.52 -3.01
CA PHE A 254 12.46 1.25 -2.55
C PHE A 254 13.41 0.11 -2.87
N ARG A 255 13.27 -0.97 -2.11
CA ARG A 255 13.80 -2.28 -2.47
C ARG A 255 12.77 -3.37 -2.18
N LEU A 256 12.69 -4.36 -3.04
CA LEU A 256 12.04 -5.63 -2.76
C LEU A 256 13.07 -6.56 -2.13
N ARG A 257 12.69 -7.17 -1.00
CA ARG A 257 13.57 -8.07 -0.23
C ARG A 257 13.27 -9.53 -0.49
N THR A 258 14.32 -10.32 -0.57
CA THR A 258 14.25 -11.78 -0.44
C THR A 258 14.04 -12.20 1.02
N ARG A 259 13.71 -13.46 1.26
CA ARG A 259 13.46 -14.01 2.62
C ARG A 259 14.68 -13.97 3.52
N ASP A 260 15.87 -14.03 2.94
CA ASP A 260 17.16 -13.92 3.65
C ASP A 260 17.61 -12.46 3.88
N GLY A 261 16.77 -11.50 3.49
CA GLY A 261 17.00 -10.05 3.66
C GLY A 261 17.81 -9.40 2.54
N GLY A 262 18.20 -10.14 1.51
CA GLY A 262 18.87 -9.62 0.32
C GLY A 262 17.96 -8.71 -0.51
N THR A 263 18.55 -7.94 -1.44
CA THR A 263 17.82 -7.09 -2.38
C THR A 263 17.54 -7.86 -3.67
N LEU A 264 16.26 -8.11 -3.96
CA LEU A 264 15.81 -8.71 -5.20
C LEU A 264 15.73 -7.66 -6.32
N TRP A 265 15.18 -6.51 -6.01
CA TRP A 265 15.00 -5.38 -6.92
C TRP A 265 15.03 -4.07 -6.14
N ASP A 266 15.51 -3.01 -6.75
CA ASP A 266 15.56 -1.67 -6.18
C ASP A 266 15.26 -0.61 -7.24
N GLY A 267 14.90 0.58 -6.80
CA GLY A 267 14.61 1.73 -7.64
C GLY A 267 14.13 2.92 -6.84
N GLY A 268 13.67 3.92 -7.56
CA GLY A 268 13.18 5.18 -7.02
C GLY A 268 13.51 6.35 -7.91
N SER A 269 13.38 7.55 -7.36
CA SER A 269 13.68 8.79 -8.08
C SER A 269 14.00 9.94 -7.14
N PHE A 270 14.73 10.92 -7.65
CA PHE A 270 14.94 12.20 -7.01
C PHE A 270 14.49 13.31 -7.96
N ARG A 271 13.63 14.20 -7.47
CA ARG A 271 13.22 15.41 -8.17
C ARG A 271 13.78 16.61 -7.45
N SER A 272 14.58 17.42 -8.16
CA SER A 272 15.11 18.68 -7.64
C SER A 272 14.01 19.74 -7.46
N PRO A 273 14.26 20.82 -6.69
CA PRO A 273 13.28 21.90 -6.50
C PRO A 273 12.89 22.60 -7.80
N LYS A 274 13.76 22.52 -8.82
CA LYS A 274 13.55 23.11 -10.15
C LYS A 274 12.88 22.17 -11.14
N GLY A 275 12.39 21.00 -10.67
CA GLY A 275 11.67 20.01 -11.50
C GLY A 275 12.58 19.01 -12.24
N GLY A 276 13.91 19.11 -12.15
CA GLY A 276 14.82 18.12 -12.73
C GLY A 276 14.61 16.75 -12.08
N LEU A 277 14.26 15.73 -12.89
CA LEU A 277 13.99 14.37 -12.43
C LEU A 277 15.16 13.44 -12.78
N TYR A 278 15.63 12.69 -11.78
CA TYR A 278 16.54 11.56 -11.94
C TYR A 278 15.86 10.28 -11.45
N THR A 279 15.70 9.32 -12.33
CA THR A 279 15.18 7.99 -12.00
C THR A 279 16.36 7.06 -11.70
N PHE A 280 16.35 6.42 -10.55
CA PHE A 280 17.44 5.54 -10.12
C PHE A 280 17.45 4.24 -10.94
N SER A 281 18.65 3.89 -11.42
CA SER A 281 18.91 2.60 -12.03
C SER A 281 19.06 1.52 -10.96
N ARG A 282 18.89 0.27 -11.37
CA ARG A 282 19.11 -0.87 -10.47
C ARG A 282 20.52 -0.86 -9.87
N GLY A 283 20.60 -1.06 -8.55
CA GLY A 283 21.85 -1.06 -7.78
C GLY A 283 22.32 0.32 -7.33
N GLU A 284 21.63 1.40 -7.73
CA GLU A 284 21.95 2.76 -7.27
C GLU A 284 21.36 3.08 -5.89
N VAL A 285 20.36 2.28 -5.44
CA VAL A 285 19.72 2.45 -4.14
C VAL A 285 20.15 1.33 -3.20
N ILE A 286 20.77 1.69 -2.08
CA ILE A 286 21.22 0.73 -1.07
C ILE A 286 20.63 1.11 0.29
N PHE A 287 19.86 0.19 0.86
CA PHE A 287 19.34 0.30 2.22
C PHE A 287 20.23 -0.49 3.18
N LYS A 288 20.87 0.19 4.13
CA LYS A 288 21.68 -0.41 5.19
C LYS A 288 21.04 -0.11 6.55
N PRO A 289 20.53 -1.13 7.28
CA PRO A 289 19.93 -0.92 8.59
C PRO A 289 21.00 -0.51 9.62
N VAL A 290 20.63 0.39 10.52
CA VAL A 290 21.52 0.94 11.59
C VAL A 290 20.99 0.58 12.96
N ARG A 291 19.70 0.83 13.21
CA ARG A 291 19.07 0.62 14.52
C ARG A 291 17.79 -0.20 14.37
N TYR A 292 17.58 -1.10 15.32
CA TYR A 292 16.43 -1.98 15.32
C TYR A 292 15.52 -1.72 16.52
N TRP A 293 14.24 -1.95 16.33
CA TRP A 293 13.22 -1.97 17.37
C TRP A 293 12.44 -3.26 17.28
N LYS A 294 12.16 -3.85 18.44
CA LYS A 294 11.37 -5.07 18.55
C LYS A 294 9.96 -4.71 19.01
N SER A 295 8.95 -5.09 18.23
CA SER A 295 7.56 -4.87 18.59
C SER A 295 7.18 -5.62 19.86
N PRO A 296 6.62 -4.96 20.87
CA PRO A 296 6.09 -5.64 22.05
C PRO A 296 4.84 -6.48 21.72
N LEU A 297 4.11 -6.12 20.65
CA LEU A 297 2.87 -6.79 20.25
C LEU A 297 3.13 -8.09 19.50
N THR A 298 3.95 -8.03 18.46
CA THR A 298 4.16 -9.16 17.52
C THR A 298 5.49 -9.87 17.72
N GLN A 299 6.39 -9.30 18.52
CA GLN A 299 7.80 -9.73 18.68
C GLN A 299 8.62 -9.64 17.38
N THR A 300 8.08 -9.04 16.33
CA THR A 300 8.78 -8.76 15.07
C THR A 300 9.82 -7.68 15.30
N THR A 301 10.98 -7.83 14.66
CA THR A 301 12.07 -6.85 14.73
C THR A 301 12.11 -6.06 13.43
N TYR A 302 12.04 -4.73 13.55
CA TYR A 302 12.08 -3.80 12.42
C TYR A 302 13.31 -2.91 12.52
N PRO A 303 14.03 -2.66 11.42
CA PRO A 303 15.04 -1.61 11.38
C PRO A 303 14.38 -0.24 11.27
N VAL A 304 14.44 0.55 12.34
CA VAL A 304 13.78 1.86 12.46
C VAL A 304 14.72 3.03 12.21
N GLU A 305 15.96 2.73 11.85
CA GLU A 305 16.93 3.70 11.35
C GLU A 305 17.80 3.06 10.28
N TRP A 306 17.94 3.77 9.15
CA TRP A 306 18.63 3.29 7.96
C TRP A 306 19.63 4.32 7.43
N ILE A 307 20.72 3.84 6.85
CA ILE A 307 21.46 4.61 5.85
C ILE A 307 20.93 4.20 4.48
N VAL A 308 20.39 5.16 3.75
CA VAL A 308 19.92 4.99 2.37
C VAL A 308 20.87 5.73 1.46
N ARG A 309 21.69 4.97 0.70
CA ARG A 309 22.56 5.52 -0.32
C ARG A 309 21.79 5.67 -1.62
N THR A 310 21.90 6.83 -2.23
CA THR A 310 21.39 7.14 -3.56
C THR A 310 22.48 7.89 -4.35
N PRO A 311 22.33 8.07 -5.68
CA PRO A 311 23.24 8.96 -6.42
C PRO A 311 23.24 10.42 -5.97
N ALA A 312 22.16 10.85 -5.29
CA ALA A 312 22.07 12.24 -4.81
C ALA A 312 22.86 12.46 -3.53
N ASP A 313 22.77 11.56 -2.56
CA ASP A 313 23.46 11.64 -1.26
C ASP A 313 23.34 10.31 -0.49
N PHE A 314 24.02 10.27 0.68
CA PHE A 314 23.83 9.27 1.73
C PHE A 314 22.91 9.84 2.79
N TYR A 315 21.70 9.35 2.85
CA TYR A 315 20.73 9.84 3.82
C TYR A 315 20.61 8.89 5.01
N THR A 316 20.46 9.44 6.21
CA THR A 316 19.92 8.70 7.34
C THR A 316 18.40 8.91 7.36
N VAL A 317 17.65 7.81 7.28
CA VAL A 317 16.20 7.76 7.48
C VAL A 317 15.95 7.24 8.88
N ARG A 318 15.33 8.04 9.74
CA ARG A 318 15.14 7.72 11.15
C ARG A 318 13.69 7.90 11.58
N ALA A 319 13.09 6.86 12.15
CA ALA A 319 11.75 6.91 12.71
C ALA A 319 11.64 8.00 13.79
N VAL A 320 10.57 8.82 13.74
CA VAL A 320 10.30 9.83 14.77
C VAL A 320 9.90 9.18 16.09
N ILE A 321 9.14 8.10 16.02
CA ILE A 321 8.88 7.17 17.11
C ILE A 321 9.03 5.74 16.59
N ASP A 322 9.49 4.82 17.44
CA ASP A 322 9.80 3.45 16.98
C ASP A 322 8.54 2.60 16.80
N ASN A 323 7.54 2.77 17.66
CA ASN A 323 6.31 1.97 17.62
C ASN A 323 5.31 2.54 16.63
N GLN A 324 5.50 2.20 15.34
CA GLN A 324 4.58 2.53 14.25
C GLN A 324 4.20 1.26 13.45
N GLU A 325 4.06 0.13 14.15
CA GLU A 325 3.57 -1.12 13.57
C GLU A 325 2.05 -1.09 13.45
N LEU A 326 1.54 -1.57 12.30
CA LEU A 326 0.11 -1.71 12.01
C LEU A 326 -0.27 -3.18 11.91
N ASP A 327 -1.25 -3.58 12.72
CA ASP A 327 -1.89 -4.90 12.61
C ASP A 327 -3.12 -4.82 11.70
N SER A 328 -2.93 -5.18 10.44
CA SER A 328 -3.97 -5.15 9.40
C SER A 328 -4.51 -6.54 9.05
N ARG A 329 -4.36 -7.51 9.97
CA ARG A 329 -4.81 -8.89 9.74
C ARG A 329 -6.30 -9.03 9.50
N GLN A 330 -7.13 -8.10 9.97
CA GLN A 330 -8.58 -8.13 9.77
C GLN A 330 -9.02 -7.67 8.37
N SER A 331 -8.15 -7.01 7.61
CA SER A 331 -8.42 -6.54 6.25
C SER A 331 -7.52 -7.21 5.22
N THR A 332 -6.23 -6.91 5.21
CA THR A 332 -5.25 -7.43 4.24
C THR A 332 -4.58 -8.74 4.68
N GLY A 333 -4.77 -9.16 5.92
CA GLY A 333 -4.09 -10.33 6.49
C GLY A 333 -2.62 -10.08 6.87
N ALA A 334 -2.14 -8.85 6.76
CA ALA A 334 -0.74 -8.49 6.95
C ALA A 334 -0.50 -7.71 8.26
N ILE A 335 0.74 -7.79 8.73
CA ILE A 335 1.31 -6.89 9.73
C ILE A 335 2.48 -6.19 9.04
N TYR A 336 2.55 -4.88 9.14
CA TYR A 336 3.62 -4.08 8.56
C TYR A 336 3.97 -2.90 9.47
N TRP A 337 5.13 -2.32 9.25
CA TRP A 337 5.57 -1.12 9.94
C TRP A 337 5.56 0.05 8.96
N GLU A 338 4.91 1.13 9.34
CA GLU A 338 4.80 2.31 8.50
C GLU A 338 4.79 3.56 9.37
N GLY A 339 5.79 4.41 9.20
CA GLY A 339 5.99 5.46 10.16
C GLY A 339 6.62 6.74 9.66
N LEU A 340 6.15 7.82 10.30
CA LEU A 340 6.74 9.13 10.15
C LEU A 340 8.23 9.07 10.48
N SER A 341 9.05 9.55 9.56
CA SER A 341 10.50 9.49 9.61
C SER A 341 11.14 10.80 9.17
N GLU A 342 12.30 11.10 9.75
CA GLU A 342 13.17 12.21 9.35
C GLU A 342 14.14 11.76 8.27
N LEU A 343 14.46 12.67 7.35
CA LEU A 343 15.54 12.54 6.39
C LEU A 343 16.69 13.45 6.79
N ILE A 344 17.86 12.89 7.02
CA ILE A 344 19.08 13.57 7.48
C ILE A 344 20.14 13.35 6.40
N ASP A 345 20.79 14.42 5.94
CA ASP A 345 21.86 14.34 4.93
C ASP A 345 23.18 13.82 5.50
N SER A 346 24.17 13.65 4.63
CA SER A 346 25.52 13.19 5.00
C SER A 346 26.27 14.13 5.94
N ASN A 347 25.83 15.39 6.09
CA ASN A 347 26.37 16.36 7.03
C ASN A 347 25.68 16.32 8.41
N GLY A 348 24.71 15.43 8.59
CA GLY A 348 23.94 15.31 9.84
C GLY A 348 22.82 16.35 9.98
N LYS A 349 22.47 17.08 8.91
CA LYS A 349 21.40 18.07 8.91
C LYS A 349 20.09 17.40 8.52
N ARG A 350 19.00 17.64 9.29
CA ARG A 350 17.66 17.24 8.87
C ARG A 350 17.23 18.07 7.66
N VAL A 351 17.07 17.42 6.53
CA VAL A 351 16.73 18.04 5.24
C VAL A 351 15.32 17.73 4.77
N GLY A 352 14.61 16.84 5.44
CA GLY A 352 13.24 16.49 5.06
C GLY A 352 12.53 15.63 6.09
N MET A 353 11.26 15.35 5.80
CA MET A 353 10.40 14.39 6.51
C MET A 353 9.53 13.65 5.52
N GLY A 354 9.13 12.45 5.89
CA GLY A 354 8.23 11.62 5.10
C GLY A 354 7.95 10.31 5.80
N TYR A 355 7.71 9.27 5.04
CA TYR A 355 7.37 7.97 5.57
C TYR A 355 8.37 6.90 5.14
N LEU A 356 8.64 6.00 6.06
CA LEU A 356 9.29 4.71 5.83
C LEU A 356 8.23 3.63 5.98
N GLU A 357 8.13 2.75 4.99
CA GLU A 357 7.26 1.57 5.01
C GLU A 357 8.09 0.30 4.92
N MET A 358 7.75 -0.69 5.73
CA MET A 358 8.42 -1.98 5.79
C MET A 358 7.41 -3.11 5.87
N THR A 359 7.31 -3.90 4.80
CA THR A 359 6.40 -5.05 4.73
C THR A 359 7.15 -6.38 4.77
N GLY A 360 6.45 -7.45 5.11
CA GLY A 360 7.01 -8.80 5.04
C GLY A 360 8.03 -9.15 6.12
N TYR A 361 8.09 -8.41 7.24
CA TYR A 361 8.95 -8.71 8.39
C TYR A 361 8.30 -9.68 9.37
N ALA A 362 7.03 -9.49 9.67
CA ALA A 362 6.28 -10.40 10.56
C ALA A 362 6.01 -11.74 9.88
N GLN A 363 5.68 -11.70 8.60
CA GLN A 363 5.50 -12.86 7.72
C GLN A 363 5.64 -12.40 6.27
N PRO A 364 6.11 -13.27 5.35
CA PRO A 364 6.17 -12.92 3.93
C PRO A 364 4.82 -12.42 3.40
N LEU A 365 4.86 -11.31 2.68
CA LEU A 365 3.66 -10.73 2.07
C LEU A 365 3.14 -11.64 0.95
N ARG A 366 1.82 -11.80 0.87
CA ARG A 366 1.13 -12.53 -0.20
C ARG A 366 0.13 -11.59 -0.86
N MET A 367 0.26 -11.40 -2.19
CA MET A 367 -0.60 -10.53 -2.98
C MET A 367 -1.22 -11.30 -4.17
#